data_b4a4a598b0733aae1a1b5961a8b02466
#
_entry.id   b4a4a598b0733aae1a1b5961a8b02466
#
_cell.length_a   1.000
_cell.length_b   1.000
_cell.length_c   1.000
_cell.angle_alpha   90.00
_cell.angle_beta   90.00
_cell.angle_gamma   90.00
#
_symmetry.space_group_name_H-M   'P 1'
#
loop_
_entity.id
_entity.type
_entity.pdbx_description
1 polymer ?
#
loop_
_entity_poly.entity_id
_entity_poly.type
_entity_poly.pdbx_seq_one_letter_code
_entity_poly.pdbx_strand_id
1 'polypeptide(L)'
;MINRHLLITVMKLTILGSGTSTGVPEIGCTCPVCTSADLRDNRLRASALLHTDDAAILIDCGPDFRTQMLRAAVYERIDGVLITHEHYDHVGGLDDLRPFCRFSEIPIYSDAYTAAHLRVRMPYCFVDKKYPGVPRIYLREVEAGKPFSVRGTEILPVAVMHGRLPILGYRIGGCLGYVTDMLTMPDASYEQLQGLDVLVINALRPQPHPTHQSISEALAAAERIGAKETYFIHMSHHAGLHAEIDSQLPPHVHFAYDGMEIDF
;
A
#
# COMPACT_ATOMS: atom_id res chain seq x y z
N MET A 1 -24.74 34.93 2.88
CA MET A 1 -24.75 33.52 2.40
C MET A 1 -23.42 33.30 1.67
N ILE A 2 -22.48 32.69 2.36
CA ILE A 2 -21.14 32.41 1.80
C ILE A 2 -21.26 31.09 1.04
N ASN A 3 -21.14 31.18 -0.27
CA ASN A 3 -21.15 30.02 -1.16
C ASN A 3 -19.87 29.22 -0.85
N ARG A 4 -19.99 28.12 -0.08
CA ARG A 4 -18.95 27.12 0.03
C ARG A 4 -18.88 26.44 -1.35
N HIS A 5 -18.01 26.92 -2.23
CA HIS A 5 -17.53 26.07 -3.31
C HIS A 5 -16.99 24.80 -2.65
N LEU A 6 -17.63 23.66 -2.92
CA LEU A 6 -16.98 22.38 -2.72
C LEU A 6 -15.72 22.40 -3.59
N LEU A 7 -14.57 22.69 -2.97
CA LEU A 7 -13.30 22.36 -3.56
C LEU A 7 -13.30 20.83 -3.67
N ILE A 8 -13.39 20.33 -4.88
CA ILE A 8 -13.18 18.91 -5.15
C ILE A 8 -11.70 18.71 -4.83
N THR A 9 -11.40 18.11 -3.69
CA THR A 9 -10.05 17.71 -3.33
C THR A 9 -9.66 16.58 -4.28
N VAL A 10 -8.80 16.86 -5.23
CA VAL A 10 -8.26 15.83 -6.13
C VAL A 10 -7.17 15.09 -5.37
N MET A 11 -7.38 13.81 -5.11
CA MET A 11 -6.34 12.93 -4.59
C MET A 11 -5.64 12.23 -5.74
N LYS A 12 -4.32 12.09 -5.62
CA LYS A 12 -3.50 11.37 -6.59
C LYS A 12 -2.78 10.22 -5.90
N LEU A 13 -3.06 9.00 -6.31
CA LEU A 13 -2.36 7.81 -5.85
C LEU A 13 -1.36 7.34 -6.92
N THR A 14 -0.09 7.23 -6.56
CA THR A 14 0.93 6.60 -7.40
C THR A 14 1.23 5.21 -6.86
N ILE A 15 1.02 4.17 -7.65
CA ILE A 15 1.44 2.80 -7.31
C ILE A 15 2.95 2.71 -7.52
N LEU A 16 3.70 2.65 -6.43
CA LEU A 16 5.17 2.58 -6.46
C LEU A 16 5.68 1.16 -6.75
N GLY A 17 4.91 0.17 -6.32
CA GLY A 17 5.16 -1.23 -6.56
C GLY A 17 3.87 -2.03 -6.51
N SER A 18 3.70 -2.96 -7.43
CA SER A 18 2.47 -3.75 -7.61
C SER A 18 2.69 -5.26 -7.38
N GLY A 19 3.91 -5.68 -7.06
CA GLY A 19 4.30 -7.09 -6.92
C GLY A 19 4.24 -7.60 -5.49
N THR A 20 4.20 -8.93 -5.38
CA THR A 20 4.28 -9.69 -4.14
C THR A 20 5.67 -9.66 -3.50
N SER A 21 5.85 -10.34 -2.38
CA SER A 21 7.06 -10.37 -1.54
C SER A 21 8.37 -10.71 -2.27
N THR A 22 8.33 -11.51 -3.35
CA THR A 22 9.52 -11.83 -4.16
C THR A 22 9.80 -10.80 -5.26
N GLY A 23 8.83 -9.95 -5.56
CA GLY A 23 8.83 -9.11 -6.76
C GLY A 23 8.67 -9.93 -8.05
N VAL A 24 8.60 -9.24 -9.19
CA VAL A 24 8.58 -9.84 -10.52
C VAL A 24 9.53 -9.04 -11.41
N PRO A 25 10.50 -9.67 -12.11
CA PRO A 25 10.77 -11.11 -12.18
C PRO A 25 11.26 -11.71 -10.85
N GLU A 26 10.89 -12.95 -10.59
CA GLU A 26 11.43 -13.72 -9.46
C GLU A 26 12.84 -14.23 -9.81
N ILE A 27 13.76 -14.20 -8.84
CA ILE A 27 15.15 -14.58 -9.04
C ILE A 27 15.26 -16.03 -9.55
N GLY A 28 15.87 -16.19 -10.72
CA GLY A 28 16.09 -17.49 -11.36
C GLY A 28 14.88 -18.05 -12.13
N CYS A 29 13.74 -17.36 -12.15
CA CYS A 29 12.57 -17.77 -12.91
C CYS A 29 12.68 -17.37 -14.38
N THR A 30 12.33 -18.31 -15.28
CA THR A 30 12.34 -18.13 -16.74
C THR A 30 10.95 -18.26 -17.37
N CYS A 31 9.89 -18.11 -16.56
CA CYS A 31 8.53 -18.17 -17.08
C CYS A 31 8.20 -16.97 -18.01
N PRO A 32 7.14 -17.03 -18.81
CA PRO A 32 6.77 -15.95 -19.73
C PRO A 32 6.64 -14.58 -19.07
N VAL A 33 6.12 -14.51 -17.84
CA VAL A 33 5.96 -13.25 -17.09
C VAL A 33 7.31 -12.70 -16.65
N CYS A 34 8.20 -13.54 -16.09
CA CYS A 34 9.51 -13.10 -15.61
C CYS A 34 10.50 -12.75 -16.75
N THR A 35 10.22 -13.17 -17.99
CA THR A 35 11.00 -12.84 -19.19
C THR A 35 10.28 -11.89 -20.14
N SER A 36 9.15 -11.32 -19.72
CA SER A 36 8.36 -10.39 -20.52
C SER A 36 9.14 -9.12 -20.83
N ALA A 37 8.97 -8.60 -22.03
CA ALA A 37 9.44 -7.27 -22.44
C ALA A 37 8.48 -6.14 -22.07
N ASP A 38 7.26 -6.45 -21.66
CA ASP A 38 6.30 -5.46 -21.17
C ASP A 38 6.72 -5.01 -19.76
N LEU A 39 7.01 -3.72 -19.63
CA LEU A 39 7.45 -3.14 -18.34
C LEU A 39 6.40 -3.28 -17.24
N ARG A 40 5.12 -3.45 -17.59
CA ARG A 40 4.02 -3.66 -16.62
C ARG A 40 4.09 -5.03 -15.95
N ASP A 41 4.83 -5.98 -16.53
CA ASP A 41 5.12 -7.28 -15.91
C ASP A 41 6.30 -7.23 -14.95
N ASN A 42 7.07 -6.11 -14.91
CA ASN A 42 8.12 -5.89 -13.92
C ASN A 42 7.52 -5.19 -12.70
N ARG A 43 7.48 -5.88 -11.56
CA ARG A 43 6.77 -5.44 -10.37
C ARG A 43 7.68 -5.42 -9.14
N LEU A 44 7.94 -4.25 -8.62
CA LEU A 44 8.56 -4.05 -7.31
C LEU A 44 7.55 -4.41 -6.21
N ARG A 45 8.03 -4.62 -4.96
CA ARG A 45 7.16 -4.96 -3.81
C ARG A 45 6.12 -3.89 -3.57
N ALA A 46 4.93 -4.33 -3.14
CA ALA A 46 3.76 -3.47 -3.00
C ALA A 46 4.01 -2.24 -2.12
N SER A 47 3.76 -1.07 -2.68
CA SER A 47 3.82 0.23 -2.01
C SER A 47 3.10 1.28 -2.85
N ALA A 48 2.59 2.33 -2.21
CA ALA A 48 1.94 3.44 -2.91
C ALA A 48 2.23 4.78 -2.22
N LEU A 49 2.22 5.86 -2.99
CA LEU A 49 2.34 7.23 -2.51
C LEU A 49 1.06 7.99 -2.84
N LEU A 50 0.37 8.45 -1.80
CA LEU A 50 -0.84 9.26 -1.92
C LEU A 50 -0.50 10.74 -1.72
N HIS A 51 -0.91 11.57 -2.66
CA HIS A 51 -0.95 13.02 -2.54
C HIS A 51 -2.39 13.48 -2.32
N THR A 52 -2.58 14.31 -1.31
CA THR A 52 -3.78 15.11 -1.09
C THR A 52 -3.41 16.58 -1.17
N ASP A 53 -4.36 17.51 -1.05
CA ASP A 53 -4.05 18.95 -1.04
C ASP A 53 -2.99 19.34 0.03
N ASP A 54 -2.96 18.63 1.16
CA ASP A 54 -2.17 19.01 2.34
C ASP A 54 -1.08 17.99 2.72
N ALA A 55 -1.13 16.76 2.23
CA ALA A 55 -0.28 15.66 2.68
C ALA A 55 0.27 14.79 1.56
N ALA A 56 1.51 14.33 1.75
CA ALA A 56 2.10 13.21 1.04
C ALA A 56 2.22 12.01 2.01
N ILE A 57 1.48 10.94 1.74
CA ILE A 57 1.36 9.77 2.61
C ILE A 57 1.88 8.54 1.87
N LEU A 58 2.93 7.93 2.41
CA LEU A 58 3.46 6.67 1.90
C LEU A 58 2.71 5.50 2.55
N ILE A 59 2.33 4.50 1.76
CA ILE A 59 1.71 3.25 2.24
C ILE A 59 2.69 2.11 1.96
N ASP A 60 3.17 1.50 3.02
CA ASP A 60 4.26 0.54 3.07
C ASP A 60 5.59 1.08 2.50
N CYS A 61 6.69 0.61 3.07
CA CYS A 61 8.05 1.03 2.71
C CYS A 61 8.95 -0.20 2.63
N GLY A 62 8.77 -0.99 1.57
CA GLY A 62 9.51 -2.22 1.31
C GLY A 62 10.95 -1.98 0.86
N PRO A 63 11.74 -3.06 0.64
CA PRO A 63 13.17 -2.96 0.29
C PRO A 63 13.43 -2.28 -1.05
N ASP A 64 12.41 -2.13 -1.89
CA ASP A 64 12.50 -1.46 -3.19
C ASP A 64 12.28 0.05 -3.11
N PHE A 65 11.95 0.60 -1.93
CA PHE A 65 11.58 2.01 -1.74
C PHE A 65 12.55 2.99 -2.43
N ARG A 66 13.85 2.78 -2.29
CA ARG A 66 14.84 3.64 -2.96
C ARG A 66 14.66 3.61 -4.50
N THR A 67 14.49 2.45 -5.09
CA THR A 67 14.29 2.30 -6.54
C THR A 67 12.95 2.90 -6.97
N GLN A 68 11.91 2.70 -6.18
CA GLN A 68 10.56 3.23 -6.41
C GLN A 68 10.58 4.76 -6.47
N MET A 69 11.18 5.42 -5.47
CA MET A 69 11.26 6.89 -5.42
C MET A 69 12.13 7.49 -6.52
N LEU A 70 13.21 6.81 -6.92
CA LEU A 70 14.03 7.24 -8.05
C LEU A 70 13.29 7.12 -9.39
N ARG A 71 12.46 6.07 -9.57
CA ARG A 71 11.61 5.91 -10.76
C ARG A 71 10.48 6.93 -10.81
N ALA A 72 9.81 7.15 -9.70
CA ALA A 72 8.74 8.14 -9.58
C ALA A 72 9.25 9.59 -9.68
N ALA A 73 10.58 9.80 -9.59
CA ALA A 73 11.22 11.11 -9.56
C ALA A 73 10.66 12.05 -8.48
N VAL A 74 10.15 11.49 -7.38
CA VAL A 74 9.57 12.24 -6.26
C VAL A 74 10.62 12.47 -5.19
N TYR A 75 10.82 13.74 -4.82
CA TYR A 75 11.69 14.13 -3.74
C TYR A 75 11.14 15.34 -2.98
N GLU A 76 10.20 15.07 -2.12
CA GLU A 76 9.48 16.04 -1.31
C GLU A 76 9.27 15.54 0.12
N ARG A 77 8.56 16.31 0.96
CA ARG A 77 8.23 15.90 2.30
C ARG A 77 7.27 14.70 2.28
N ILE A 78 7.55 13.69 3.11
CA ILE A 78 6.61 12.62 3.45
C ILE A 78 6.03 12.96 4.83
N ASP A 79 4.72 13.13 4.90
CA ASP A 79 4.01 13.54 6.13
C ASP A 79 3.66 12.39 7.05
N GLY A 80 3.67 11.17 6.53
CA GLY A 80 3.47 9.95 7.29
C GLY A 80 3.66 8.71 6.45
N VAL A 81 4.02 7.61 7.11
CA VAL A 81 4.08 6.27 6.52
C VAL A 81 3.05 5.41 7.23
N LEU A 82 2.12 4.84 6.48
CA LEU A 82 1.15 3.86 6.96
C LEU A 82 1.72 2.47 6.70
N ILE A 83 1.97 1.70 7.75
CA ILE A 83 2.46 0.32 7.64
C ILE A 83 1.30 -0.63 7.87
N THR A 84 1.10 -1.53 6.92
CA THR A 84 0.05 -2.56 7.01
C THR A 84 0.43 -3.66 7.99
N HIS A 85 1.68 -4.14 7.94
CA HIS A 85 2.21 -5.17 8.83
C HIS A 85 3.75 -5.25 8.77
N GLU A 86 4.37 -6.11 9.60
CA GLU A 86 5.82 -6.15 9.82
C GLU A 86 6.62 -6.99 8.81
N HIS A 87 6.01 -7.60 7.80
CA HIS A 87 6.77 -8.38 6.81
C HIS A 87 7.79 -7.52 6.07
N TYR A 88 8.92 -8.13 5.70
CA TYR A 88 10.08 -7.42 5.17
C TYR A 88 9.78 -6.64 3.90
N ASP A 89 8.94 -7.18 3.04
CA ASP A 89 8.50 -6.56 1.78
C ASP A 89 7.67 -5.27 2.00
N HIS A 90 7.15 -5.04 3.20
CA HIS A 90 6.40 -3.84 3.59
C HIS A 90 7.20 -2.86 4.46
N VAL A 91 8.31 -3.30 5.09
CA VAL A 91 9.05 -2.44 6.04
C VAL A 91 10.55 -2.35 5.76
N GLY A 92 11.10 -3.18 4.87
CA GLY A 92 12.54 -3.33 4.67
C GLY A 92 13.26 -2.09 4.16
N GLY A 93 12.54 -1.09 3.65
CA GLY A 93 13.08 0.16 3.12
C GLY A 93 13.01 1.35 4.08
N LEU A 94 12.53 1.18 5.31
CA LEU A 94 12.36 2.29 6.27
C LEU A 94 13.66 3.07 6.55
N ASP A 95 14.83 2.44 6.43
CA ASP A 95 16.11 3.13 6.57
C ASP A 95 16.38 4.11 5.42
N ASP A 96 15.85 3.86 4.23
CA ASP A 96 15.97 4.72 3.05
C ASP A 96 15.09 5.98 3.13
N LEU A 97 14.32 6.17 4.20
CA LEU A 97 13.64 7.43 4.51
C LEU A 97 14.62 8.54 4.95
N ARG A 98 15.89 8.25 5.20
CA ARG A 98 16.92 9.23 5.64
C ARG A 98 16.94 10.51 4.80
N PRO A 99 16.98 10.47 3.46
CA PRO A 99 16.99 11.69 2.65
C PRO A 99 15.75 12.58 2.87
N PHE A 100 14.60 11.97 3.13
CA PHE A 100 13.32 12.67 3.36
C PHE A 100 13.25 13.31 4.75
N CYS A 101 14.03 12.83 5.71
CA CYS A 101 14.11 13.40 7.05
C CYS A 101 14.73 14.81 7.07
N ARG A 102 15.29 15.29 5.95
CA ARG A 102 15.71 16.70 5.83
C ARG A 102 14.52 17.68 5.86
N PHE A 103 13.34 17.23 5.44
CA PHE A 103 12.13 18.05 5.44
C PHE A 103 11.47 18.09 6.82
N SER A 104 11.35 16.94 7.50
CA SER A 104 10.76 16.81 8.83
C SER A 104 11.10 15.44 9.45
N GLU A 105 10.78 15.24 10.73
CA GLU A 105 10.68 13.90 11.28
C GLU A 105 9.44 13.21 10.69
N ILE A 106 9.54 11.89 10.43
CA ILE A 106 8.50 11.14 9.73
C ILE A 106 7.81 10.18 10.71
N PRO A 107 6.52 10.37 10.98
CA PRO A 107 5.72 9.41 11.75
C PRO A 107 5.48 8.13 10.97
N ILE A 108 5.67 7.00 11.64
CA ILE A 108 5.36 5.65 11.12
C ILE A 108 4.15 5.15 11.89
N TYR A 109 3.02 5.03 11.23
CA TYR A 109 1.76 4.57 11.80
C TYR A 109 1.63 3.06 11.57
N SER A 110 1.43 2.30 12.64
CA SER A 110 1.26 0.84 12.59
C SER A 110 0.49 0.37 13.83
N ASP A 111 0.02 -0.87 13.83
CA ASP A 111 -0.48 -1.47 15.06
C ASP A 111 0.63 -1.71 16.09
N ALA A 112 0.25 -2.03 17.32
CA ALA A 112 1.18 -2.25 18.42
C ALA A 112 2.12 -3.46 18.18
N TYR A 113 1.61 -4.51 17.51
CA TYR A 113 2.39 -5.70 17.21
C TYR A 113 3.50 -5.37 16.20
N THR A 114 3.16 -4.73 15.09
CA THR A 114 4.12 -4.25 14.07
C THR A 114 5.12 -3.26 14.69
N ALA A 115 4.66 -2.31 15.50
CA ALA A 115 5.53 -1.35 16.18
C ALA A 115 6.57 -2.03 17.08
N ALA A 116 6.16 -3.08 17.81
CA ALA A 116 7.09 -3.87 18.65
C ALA A 116 8.16 -4.56 17.81
N HIS A 117 7.78 -5.16 16.66
CA HIS A 117 8.71 -5.82 15.75
C HIS A 117 9.68 -4.83 15.09
N LEU A 118 9.22 -3.64 14.71
CA LEU A 118 10.09 -2.59 14.18
C LEU A 118 11.15 -2.11 15.19
N ARG A 119 10.79 -1.97 16.47
CA ARG A 119 11.75 -1.64 17.55
C ARG A 119 12.86 -2.69 17.66
N VAL A 120 12.52 -3.97 17.51
CA VAL A 120 13.50 -5.07 17.54
C VAL A 120 14.35 -5.11 16.28
N ARG A 121 13.75 -4.91 15.11
CA ARG A 121 14.43 -5.00 13.81
C ARG A 121 15.36 -3.83 13.52
N MET A 122 14.99 -2.62 13.97
CA MET A 122 15.72 -1.38 13.72
C MET A 122 15.96 -0.61 15.05
N PRO A 123 16.61 -1.23 16.05
CA PRO A 123 16.74 -0.62 17.40
C PRO A 123 17.44 0.74 17.35
N TYR A 124 18.39 0.94 16.44
CA TYR A 124 19.12 2.20 16.29
C TYR A 124 18.23 3.40 15.86
N CYS A 125 17.05 3.14 15.27
CA CYS A 125 16.10 4.19 14.90
C CYS A 125 15.24 4.66 16.08
N PHE A 126 15.06 3.84 17.11
CA PHE A 126 14.07 4.03 18.17
C PHE A 126 14.66 4.17 19.56
N VAL A 127 15.97 4.45 19.67
CA VAL A 127 16.65 4.76 20.94
C VAL A 127 16.61 6.25 21.23
N ASP A 128 16.72 6.63 22.51
CA ASP A 128 16.68 8.04 22.94
C ASP A 128 17.86 8.87 22.38
N LYS A 129 19.06 8.28 22.36
CA LYS A 129 20.26 8.91 21.83
C LYS A 129 20.63 8.30 20.47
N LYS A 130 20.15 8.92 19.41
CA LYS A 130 20.49 8.54 18.03
C LYS A 130 21.85 9.15 17.65
N TYR A 131 22.70 8.38 16.94
CA TYR A 131 23.92 8.94 16.35
C TYR A 131 23.60 9.66 15.03
N PRO A 132 24.44 10.60 14.56
CA PRO A 132 24.24 11.30 13.30
C PRO A 132 24.09 10.34 12.10
N GLY A 133 23.14 10.62 11.20
CA GLY A 133 22.90 9.83 10.00
C GLY A 133 21.81 8.75 10.13
N VAL A 134 21.26 8.52 11.32
CA VAL A 134 20.08 7.65 11.50
C VAL A 134 18.82 8.37 10.99
N PRO A 135 17.88 7.68 10.33
CA PRO A 135 16.63 8.31 9.93
C PRO A 135 15.85 8.83 11.14
N ARG A 136 15.32 10.04 11.03
CA ARG A 136 14.49 10.66 12.06
C ARG A 136 13.04 10.23 11.86
N ILE A 137 12.77 8.97 12.26
CA ILE A 137 11.44 8.35 12.25
C ILE A 137 10.99 8.07 13.68
N TYR A 138 9.69 8.02 13.90
CA TYR A 138 9.10 7.66 15.20
C TYR A 138 7.77 6.92 15.01
N LEU A 139 7.49 5.97 15.92
CA LEU A 139 6.31 5.12 15.84
C LEU A 139 5.08 5.81 16.45
N ARG A 140 3.96 5.69 15.78
CA ARG A 140 2.62 6.06 16.23
C ARG A 140 1.73 4.83 16.15
N GLU A 141 1.37 4.28 17.29
CA GLU A 141 0.50 3.12 17.36
C GLU A 141 -0.94 3.54 17.06
N VAL A 142 -1.58 2.80 16.14
CA VAL A 142 -2.97 2.97 15.72
C VAL A 142 -3.72 1.66 15.88
N GLU A 143 -5.04 1.74 15.97
CA GLU A 143 -5.91 0.58 16.19
C GLU A 143 -6.98 0.51 15.11
N ALA A 144 -7.30 -0.69 14.64
CA ALA A 144 -8.41 -0.91 13.71
C ALA A 144 -9.73 -0.33 14.27
N GLY A 145 -10.46 0.39 13.40
CA GLY A 145 -11.72 1.04 13.76
C GLY A 145 -11.59 2.38 14.50
N LYS A 146 -10.36 2.84 14.84
CA LYS A 146 -10.14 4.14 15.49
C LYS A 146 -9.51 5.13 14.50
N PRO A 147 -10.26 6.13 14.01
CA PRO A 147 -9.74 7.08 13.04
C PRO A 147 -8.68 8.00 13.65
N PHE A 148 -7.73 8.43 12.82
CA PHE A 148 -6.74 9.47 13.12
C PHE A 148 -6.56 10.37 11.89
N SER A 149 -5.67 11.36 11.95
CA SER A 149 -5.40 12.20 10.79
C SER A 149 -3.92 12.45 10.56
N VAL A 150 -3.54 12.60 9.28
CA VAL A 150 -2.24 13.06 8.83
C VAL A 150 -2.45 14.36 8.05
N ARG A 151 -1.96 15.48 8.58
CA ARG A 151 -2.10 16.82 7.96
C ARG A 151 -3.54 17.18 7.56
N GLY A 152 -4.54 16.72 8.32
CA GLY A 152 -5.95 16.97 8.01
C GLY A 152 -6.63 15.87 7.20
N THR A 153 -5.90 15.00 6.52
CA THR A 153 -6.45 13.83 5.85
C THR A 153 -6.85 12.78 6.89
N GLU A 154 -8.13 12.43 6.95
CA GLU A 154 -8.64 11.39 7.84
C GLU A 154 -8.22 10.00 7.37
N ILE A 155 -7.82 9.15 8.31
CA ILE A 155 -7.39 7.78 8.06
C ILE A 155 -8.09 6.86 9.06
N LEU A 156 -8.82 5.88 8.56
CA LEU A 156 -9.44 4.82 9.34
C LEU A 156 -8.68 3.51 9.09
N PRO A 157 -7.93 2.99 10.07
CA PRO A 157 -7.36 1.65 9.98
C PRO A 157 -8.48 0.61 10.00
N VAL A 158 -8.40 -0.36 9.11
CA VAL A 158 -9.40 -1.42 8.92
C VAL A 158 -8.79 -2.76 9.27
N ALA A 159 -9.51 -3.60 10.02
CA ALA A 159 -9.03 -4.93 10.41
C ALA A 159 -9.02 -5.88 9.21
N VAL A 160 -7.89 -6.52 8.97
CA VAL A 160 -7.65 -7.46 7.88
C VAL A 160 -6.91 -8.69 8.42
N MET A 161 -7.11 -9.85 7.80
CA MET A 161 -6.44 -11.10 8.17
C MET A 161 -5.54 -11.59 7.03
N HIS A 162 -4.25 -11.65 7.28
CA HIS A 162 -3.25 -12.29 6.44
C HIS A 162 -3.03 -13.74 6.91
N GLY A 163 -3.82 -14.67 6.39
CA GLY A 163 -3.94 -15.99 6.98
C GLY A 163 -4.46 -15.90 8.41
N ARG A 164 -3.59 -16.15 9.40
CA ARG A 164 -3.91 -16.03 10.84
C ARG A 164 -3.37 -14.76 11.49
N LEU A 165 -2.56 -13.99 10.77
CA LEU A 165 -1.97 -12.75 11.27
C LEU A 165 -2.96 -11.61 11.09
N PRO A 166 -3.38 -10.91 12.18
CA PRO A 166 -4.10 -9.65 12.06
C PRO A 166 -3.17 -8.57 11.50
N ILE A 167 -3.63 -7.86 10.49
CA ILE A 167 -2.92 -6.75 9.86
C ILE A 167 -3.87 -5.57 9.65
N LEU A 168 -3.35 -4.43 9.17
CA LEU A 168 -4.16 -3.26 8.88
C LEU A 168 -4.31 -3.06 7.36
N GLY A 169 -5.56 -2.80 6.94
CA GLY A 169 -5.84 -2.01 5.76
C GLY A 169 -6.16 -0.57 6.16
N TYR A 170 -6.38 0.31 5.20
CA TYR A 170 -6.65 1.72 5.47
C TYR A 170 -7.77 2.25 4.56
N ARG A 171 -8.72 2.99 5.16
CA ARG A 171 -9.60 3.90 4.44
C ARG A 171 -9.07 5.32 4.61
N ILE A 172 -8.83 6.03 3.52
CA ILE A 172 -8.13 7.33 3.54
C ILE A 172 -9.00 8.38 2.84
N GLY A 173 -9.19 9.53 3.49
CA GLY A 173 -9.99 10.64 2.97
C GLY A 173 -11.46 10.30 2.70
N GLY A 174 -11.91 9.14 3.18
CA GLY A 174 -13.27 8.65 2.93
C GLY A 174 -13.51 8.04 1.54
N CYS A 175 -12.59 8.16 0.61
CA CYS A 175 -12.75 7.77 -0.80
C CYS A 175 -11.77 6.69 -1.29
N LEU A 176 -10.60 6.52 -0.65
CA LEU A 176 -9.61 5.48 -0.99
C LEU A 176 -9.64 4.35 0.02
N GLY A 177 -9.74 3.10 -0.42
CA GLY A 177 -9.43 1.90 0.34
C GLY A 177 -8.11 1.29 -0.13
N TYR A 178 -7.20 1.01 0.80
CA TYR A 178 -5.95 0.29 0.51
C TYR A 178 -5.85 -0.95 1.40
N VAL A 179 -5.96 -2.13 0.78
CA VAL A 179 -6.02 -3.43 1.46
C VAL A 179 -5.08 -4.39 0.76
N THR A 180 -3.88 -4.59 1.31
CA THR A 180 -2.92 -5.58 0.78
C THR A 180 -2.85 -6.81 1.69
N ASP A 181 -2.30 -7.90 1.17
CA ASP A 181 -2.02 -9.15 1.89
C ASP A 181 -3.23 -9.80 2.58
N MET A 182 -4.41 -9.41 2.16
CA MET A 182 -5.64 -9.95 2.68
C MET A 182 -5.88 -11.38 2.20
N LEU A 183 -6.20 -12.28 3.13
CA LEU A 183 -6.92 -13.52 2.85
C LEU A 183 -8.41 -13.31 3.14
N THR A 184 -8.75 -12.80 4.32
CA THR A 184 -10.12 -12.52 4.74
C THR A 184 -10.18 -11.22 5.55
N MET A 185 -11.38 -10.70 5.78
CA MET A 185 -11.61 -9.62 6.75
C MET A 185 -13.01 -9.77 7.39
N PRO A 186 -13.23 -9.21 8.58
CA PRO A 186 -14.53 -9.21 9.25
C PRO A 186 -15.60 -8.44 8.47
N ASP A 187 -16.88 -8.76 8.69
CA ASP A 187 -18.00 -8.04 8.05
C ASP A 187 -17.97 -6.53 8.34
N ALA A 188 -17.63 -6.13 9.56
CA ALA A 188 -17.47 -4.73 9.92
C ALA A 188 -16.41 -4.00 9.08
N SER A 189 -15.37 -4.68 8.62
CA SER A 189 -14.36 -4.11 7.72
C SER A 189 -14.91 -3.88 6.32
N TYR A 190 -15.75 -4.79 5.82
CA TYR A 190 -16.48 -4.57 4.57
C TYR A 190 -17.41 -3.36 4.66
N GLU A 191 -18.14 -3.19 5.78
CA GLU A 191 -19.00 -2.02 6.02
C GLU A 191 -18.18 -0.73 6.06
N GLN A 192 -17.03 -0.73 6.71
CA GLN A 192 -16.12 0.42 6.77
C GLN A 192 -15.56 0.83 5.40
N LEU A 193 -15.51 -0.09 4.44
CA LEU A 193 -14.98 0.14 3.08
C LEU A 193 -16.10 0.43 2.05
N GLN A 194 -17.33 0.66 2.46
CA GLN A 194 -18.42 1.03 1.54
C GLN A 194 -18.27 2.48 1.03
N GLY A 195 -18.74 2.73 -0.21
CA GLY A 195 -18.82 4.08 -0.79
C GLY A 195 -17.47 4.68 -1.20
N LEU A 196 -16.49 3.84 -1.55
CA LEU A 196 -15.19 4.28 -2.04
C LEU A 196 -15.26 4.71 -3.51
N ASP A 197 -14.44 5.69 -3.88
CA ASP A 197 -14.13 5.99 -5.27
C ASP A 197 -13.11 4.99 -5.82
N VAL A 198 -12.05 4.71 -5.05
CA VAL A 198 -10.96 3.82 -5.44
C VAL A 198 -10.72 2.77 -4.36
N LEU A 199 -10.58 1.52 -4.79
CA LEU A 199 -10.11 0.41 -3.97
C LEU A 199 -8.80 -0.15 -4.55
N VAL A 200 -7.76 -0.24 -3.73
CA VAL A 200 -6.54 -1.00 -4.02
C VAL A 200 -6.56 -2.25 -3.16
N ILE A 201 -6.50 -3.44 -3.77
CA ILE A 201 -6.63 -4.72 -3.06
C ILE A 201 -5.67 -5.76 -3.65
N ASN A 202 -5.21 -6.72 -2.83
CA ASN A 202 -4.32 -7.77 -3.33
C ASN A 202 -5.06 -8.84 -4.14
N ALA A 203 -4.40 -9.32 -5.21
CA ALA A 203 -4.84 -10.45 -6.02
C ALA A 203 -3.62 -11.27 -6.47
N LEU A 204 -3.21 -12.25 -5.67
CA LEU A 204 -1.88 -12.86 -5.81
C LEU A 204 -1.70 -13.64 -7.12
N ARG A 205 -2.68 -14.49 -7.47
CA ARG A 205 -2.66 -15.42 -8.62
C ARG A 205 -4.04 -16.07 -8.81
N PRO A 206 -4.29 -16.79 -9.93
CA PRO A 206 -5.56 -17.50 -10.14
C PRO A 206 -5.84 -18.60 -9.11
N GLN A 207 -4.80 -19.36 -8.66
CA GLN A 207 -4.96 -20.46 -7.73
C GLN A 207 -5.06 -19.99 -6.28
N PRO A 208 -5.85 -20.63 -5.41
CA PRO A 208 -5.93 -20.34 -3.99
C PRO A 208 -4.57 -20.33 -3.29
N HIS A 209 -4.45 -19.52 -2.24
CA HIS A 209 -3.26 -19.40 -1.42
C HIS A 209 -3.64 -19.40 0.08
N PRO A 210 -2.81 -19.94 0.98
CA PRO A 210 -3.16 -20.04 2.40
C PRO A 210 -3.20 -18.71 3.15
N THR A 211 -2.62 -17.64 2.59
CA THR A 211 -2.51 -16.34 3.27
C THR A 211 -2.97 -15.15 2.44
N HIS A 212 -3.14 -15.30 1.12
CA HIS A 212 -3.55 -14.24 0.21
C HIS A 212 -4.76 -14.63 -0.61
N GLN A 213 -5.52 -13.68 -1.08
CA GLN A 213 -6.59 -13.91 -2.03
C GLN A 213 -6.06 -14.31 -3.41
N SER A 214 -6.74 -15.27 -4.03
CA SER A 214 -6.70 -15.49 -5.46
C SER A 214 -7.39 -14.35 -6.22
N ILE A 215 -7.22 -14.28 -7.54
CA ILE A 215 -7.90 -13.28 -8.38
C ILE A 215 -9.42 -13.37 -8.23
N SER A 216 -9.99 -14.58 -8.20
CA SER A 216 -11.44 -14.77 -8.06
C SER A 216 -11.98 -14.36 -6.68
N GLU A 217 -11.21 -14.61 -5.60
CA GLU A 217 -11.56 -14.16 -4.26
C GLU A 217 -11.46 -12.63 -4.13
N ALA A 218 -10.45 -12.02 -4.74
CA ALA A 218 -10.29 -10.57 -4.79
C ALA A 218 -11.44 -9.90 -5.57
N LEU A 219 -11.88 -10.48 -6.69
CA LEU A 219 -13.06 -10.01 -7.43
C LEU A 219 -14.33 -10.06 -6.57
N ALA A 220 -14.57 -11.15 -5.86
CA ALA A 220 -15.73 -11.26 -4.97
C ALA A 220 -15.68 -10.25 -3.80
N ALA A 221 -14.49 -10.00 -3.25
CA ALA A 221 -14.31 -8.98 -2.21
C ALA A 221 -14.52 -7.57 -2.76
N ALA A 222 -14.01 -7.26 -3.95
CA ALA A 222 -14.19 -5.98 -4.63
C ALA A 222 -15.68 -5.71 -4.94
N GLU A 223 -16.40 -6.70 -5.45
CA GLU A 223 -17.84 -6.63 -5.70
C GLU A 223 -18.61 -6.33 -4.40
N ARG A 224 -18.25 -7.01 -3.30
CA ARG A 224 -18.88 -6.79 -2.00
C ARG A 224 -18.60 -5.39 -1.44
N ILE A 225 -17.41 -4.83 -1.65
CA ILE A 225 -17.04 -3.46 -1.24
C ILE A 225 -17.76 -2.44 -2.12
N GLY A 226 -17.84 -2.67 -3.42
CA GLY A 226 -18.58 -1.83 -4.36
C GLY A 226 -17.95 -0.47 -4.60
N ALA A 227 -16.61 -0.39 -4.69
CA ALA A 227 -15.90 0.81 -5.11
C ALA A 227 -16.18 1.14 -6.58
N LYS A 228 -16.05 2.43 -6.97
CA LYS A 228 -16.24 2.83 -8.37
C LYS A 228 -15.18 2.22 -9.28
N GLU A 229 -13.91 2.25 -8.83
CA GLU A 229 -12.75 1.66 -9.53
C GLU A 229 -11.94 0.80 -8.55
N THR A 230 -11.46 -0.34 -9.01
CA THR A 230 -10.66 -1.29 -8.24
C THR A 230 -9.34 -1.58 -8.93
N TYR A 231 -8.25 -1.57 -8.18
CA TYR A 231 -6.90 -1.85 -8.69
C TYR A 231 -6.28 -3.01 -7.92
N PHE A 232 -5.92 -4.07 -8.64
CA PHE A 232 -5.26 -5.24 -8.06
C PHE A 232 -3.76 -5.00 -7.95
N ILE A 233 -3.23 -5.30 -6.77
CA ILE A 233 -1.79 -5.26 -6.43
C ILE A 233 -1.32 -6.56 -5.80
N HIS A 234 -0.07 -6.60 -5.37
CA HIS A 234 0.56 -7.74 -4.70
C HIS A 234 0.53 -9.02 -5.53
N MET A 235 0.71 -8.86 -6.85
CA MET A 235 0.65 -9.96 -7.83
C MET A 235 1.98 -10.69 -7.91
N SER A 236 1.92 -12.01 -7.99
CA SER A 236 3.07 -12.87 -8.27
C SER A 236 3.24 -13.08 -9.79
N HIS A 237 4.37 -13.67 -10.20
CA HIS A 237 4.59 -14.07 -11.61
C HIS A 237 3.60 -15.15 -12.10
N HIS A 238 2.90 -15.81 -11.17
CA HIS A 238 1.83 -16.75 -11.50
C HIS A 238 0.48 -16.07 -11.79
N ALA A 239 0.37 -14.76 -11.63
CA ALA A 239 -0.86 -14.04 -11.94
C ALA A 239 -1.16 -14.05 -13.44
N GLY A 240 -0.12 -14.13 -14.30
CA GLY A 240 -0.19 -14.08 -15.75
C GLY A 240 0.36 -12.76 -16.31
N LEU A 241 0.44 -12.66 -17.64
CA LEU A 241 0.88 -11.45 -18.32
C LEU A 241 -0.12 -10.32 -18.12
N HIS A 242 0.36 -9.12 -17.83
CA HIS A 242 -0.47 -7.95 -17.53
C HIS A 242 -1.56 -7.72 -18.58
N ALA A 243 -1.17 -7.62 -19.85
CA ALA A 243 -2.10 -7.33 -20.94
C ALA A 243 -3.19 -8.40 -21.13
N GLU A 244 -2.85 -9.67 -20.89
CA GLU A 244 -3.80 -10.78 -21.03
C GLU A 244 -4.83 -10.78 -19.92
N ILE A 245 -4.37 -10.67 -18.65
CA ILE A 245 -5.26 -10.74 -17.49
C ILE A 245 -6.12 -9.48 -17.36
N ASP A 246 -5.53 -8.29 -17.53
CA ASP A 246 -6.25 -7.03 -17.44
C ASP A 246 -7.42 -6.98 -18.43
N SER A 247 -7.23 -7.51 -19.64
CA SER A 247 -8.28 -7.59 -20.67
C SER A 247 -9.46 -8.52 -20.32
N GLN A 248 -9.30 -9.39 -19.34
CA GLN A 248 -10.31 -10.36 -18.88
C GLN A 248 -11.07 -9.90 -17.62
N LEU A 249 -10.60 -8.81 -16.99
CA LEU A 249 -11.24 -8.25 -15.81
C LEU A 249 -12.51 -7.46 -16.15
N PRO A 250 -13.45 -7.29 -15.20
CA PRO A 250 -14.58 -6.37 -15.37
C PRO A 250 -14.10 -4.95 -15.68
N PRO A 251 -14.87 -4.12 -16.40
CA PRO A 251 -14.43 -2.80 -16.86
C PRO A 251 -13.94 -1.82 -15.79
N HIS A 252 -14.38 -1.99 -14.52
CA HIS A 252 -14.00 -1.17 -13.37
C HIS A 252 -12.95 -1.84 -12.48
N VAL A 253 -12.32 -2.91 -12.96
CA VAL A 253 -11.25 -3.63 -12.24
C VAL A 253 -10.02 -3.70 -13.13
N HIS A 254 -8.88 -3.33 -12.59
CA HIS A 254 -7.63 -3.18 -13.32
C HIS A 254 -6.48 -3.91 -12.63
N PHE A 255 -5.55 -4.46 -13.38
CA PHE A 255 -4.25 -4.81 -12.86
C PHE A 255 -3.40 -3.53 -12.74
N ALA A 256 -3.00 -3.17 -11.52
CA ALA A 256 -2.05 -2.09 -11.33
C ALA A 256 -0.66 -2.48 -11.85
N TYR A 257 0.15 -1.49 -12.14
CA TYR A 257 1.56 -1.64 -12.50
C TYR A 257 2.40 -0.53 -11.83
N ASP A 258 3.69 -0.76 -11.75
CA ASP A 258 4.61 0.19 -11.14
C ASP A 258 4.64 1.52 -11.91
N GLY A 259 4.40 2.62 -11.23
CA GLY A 259 4.31 3.96 -11.81
C GLY A 259 2.92 4.37 -12.29
N MET A 260 1.89 3.51 -12.11
CA MET A 260 0.50 3.90 -12.42
C MET A 260 0.07 5.05 -11.51
N GLU A 261 -0.50 6.10 -12.11
CA GLU A 261 -1.09 7.24 -11.41
C GLU A 261 -2.62 7.18 -11.54
N ILE A 262 -3.31 7.40 -10.44
CA ILE A 262 -4.76 7.34 -10.30
C ILE A 262 -5.23 8.63 -9.64
N ASP A 263 -5.98 9.44 -10.37
CA ASP A 263 -6.61 10.69 -9.89
C ASP A 263 -8.08 10.43 -9.56
N PHE A 264 -8.56 10.91 -8.39
CA PHE A 264 -9.95 10.69 -7.93
C PHE A 264 -10.41 11.72 -6.89
#